data_984fa421d781d0a5e3cec77620bfdef7
#
_entry.id   984fa421d781d0a5e3cec77620bfdef7
#
_cell.length_a   1.000
_cell.length_b   1.000
_cell.length_c   1.000
_cell.angle_alpha   90.00
_cell.angle_beta   90.00
_cell.angle_gamma   90.00
#
_symmetry.space_group_name_H-M   'P 1'
#
loop_
_entity.id
_entity.type
_entity.pdbx_description
1 polymer ?
#
loop_
_entity_poly.entity_id
_entity_poly.type
_entity_poly.pdbx_seq_one_letter_code
_entity_poly.pdbx_strand_id
1 'polypeptide(L)'
;MFKRVKLFKALRAISTLAVMIPAAISAAEKPPFGYGAPATPAQIAGWDIDARGDDGKGLPPGKGDVARGTEVYADQCAACHGTFGEGEGRFPKLVGGNGSLTSDRPEPTVGSYWPFAVTLFDYINRAMPMPTPHTLPAEDVYALTAYILNLNDIVPENFVADKDSLPKVKMPNHDNFTWTDPRPDTSDKPCMTKCVDPTSLKIVSTAEGQNLTPRTTGKLDDMQPK
;
A
#
# COMPACT_ATOMS: atom_id res chain seq x y z
N MET A 1 19.10 70.07 -54.15
CA MET A 1 20.52 69.70 -53.90
C MET A 1 20.52 68.47 -53.02
N PHE A 2 20.55 67.27 -53.62
CA PHE A 2 20.39 66.01 -52.86
C PHE A 2 21.74 65.32 -52.77
N LYS A 3 22.26 65.08 -51.55
CA LYS A 3 23.42 64.25 -51.28
C LYS A 3 22.97 62.82 -51.00
N ARG A 4 23.39 61.87 -51.89
CA ARG A 4 23.19 60.43 -51.70
C ARG A 4 24.17 59.90 -50.65
N VAL A 5 23.65 59.32 -49.61
CA VAL A 5 24.42 58.55 -48.62
C VAL A 5 24.44 57.10 -49.09
N LYS A 6 25.61 56.57 -49.34
CA LYS A 6 25.85 55.14 -49.70
C LYS A 6 25.82 54.29 -48.44
N LEU A 7 24.86 53.40 -48.36
CA LEU A 7 24.74 52.43 -47.26
C LEU A 7 25.64 51.22 -47.57
N PHE A 8 26.71 51.03 -46.76
CA PHE A 8 27.56 49.84 -46.80
C PHE A 8 26.83 48.70 -46.10
N LYS A 9 26.48 47.65 -46.85
CA LYS A 9 26.01 46.37 -46.30
C LYS A 9 27.22 45.57 -45.81
N ALA A 10 27.46 45.51 -44.51
CA ALA A 10 28.35 44.55 -43.91
C ALA A 10 27.59 43.25 -43.63
N LEU A 11 27.84 42.25 -44.46
CA LEU A 11 27.34 40.89 -44.26
C LEU A 11 28.22 40.23 -43.18
N ARG A 12 27.70 40.09 -41.97
CA ARG A 12 28.33 39.26 -40.92
C ARG A 12 27.87 37.83 -41.12
N ALA A 13 28.76 36.98 -41.60
CA ALA A 13 28.59 35.53 -41.57
C ALA A 13 28.72 35.04 -40.12
N ILE A 14 27.57 34.63 -39.54
CA ILE A 14 27.58 33.95 -38.23
C ILE A 14 27.76 32.47 -38.53
N SER A 15 29.01 31.97 -38.29
CA SER A 15 29.29 30.54 -38.29
C SER A 15 28.67 29.91 -37.02
N THR A 16 27.55 29.25 -37.19
CA THR A 16 27.01 28.38 -36.15
C THR A 16 27.81 27.08 -36.06
N LEU A 17 28.70 27.03 -35.10
CA LEU A 17 29.39 25.80 -34.72
C LEU A 17 28.41 24.90 -34.00
N ALA A 18 27.82 23.93 -34.71
CA ALA A 18 26.98 22.89 -34.09
C ALA A 18 27.87 21.96 -33.29
N VAL A 19 27.87 22.13 -31.97
CA VAL A 19 28.49 21.18 -31.05
C VAL A 19 27.60 19.93 -31.03
N MET A 20 28.02 18.91 -31.77
CA MET A 20 27.45 17.56 -31.64
C MET A 20 27.88 16.99 -30.28
N ILE A 21 27.01 17.06 -29.29
CA ILE A 21 27.15 16.30 -28.05
C ILE A 21 26.84 14.84 -28.41
N PRO A 22 27.78 13.91 -28.33
CA PRO A 22 27.46 12.51 -28.48
C PRO A 22 26.51 12.14 -27.35
N ALA A 23 25.24 11.81 -27.69
CA ALA A 23 24.36 11.13 -26.75
C ALA A 23 25.03 9.79 -26.42
N ALA A 24 25.61 9.69 -25.23
CA ALA A 24 26.07 8.42 -24.70
C ALA A 24 24.82 7.54 -24.53
N ILE A 25 24.54 6.73 -25.54
CA ILE A 25 23.59 5.63 -25.42
C ILE A 25 24.24 4.70 -24.40
N SER A 26 23.81 4.79 -23.13
CA SER A 26 24.11 3.76 -22.14
C SER A 26 23.56 2.45 -22.70
N ALA A 27 24.43 1.63 -23.26
CA ALA A 27 24.10 0.27 -23.59
C ALA A 27 23.68 -0.40 -22.27
N ALA A 28 22.40 -0.67 -22.10
CA ALA A 28 21.93 -1.45 -20.96
C ALA A 28 22.72 -2.76 -20.95
N GLU A 29 23.47 -3.00 -19.88
CA GLU A 29 24.22 -4.25 -19.70
C GLU A 29 23.23 -5.40 -19.88
N LYS A 30 23.55 -6.31 -20.81
CA LYS A 30 22.74 -7.53 -20.96
C LYS A 30 22.74 -8.27 -19.64
N PRO A 31 21.55 -8.67 -19.13
CA PRO A 31 21.50 -9.44 -17.90
C PRO A 31 22.39 -10.70 -18.05
N PRO A 32 23.17 -11.07 -17.02
CA PRO A 32 24.21 -12.07 -17.10
C PRO A 32 23.71 -13.45 -17.56
N PHE A 33 22.41 -13.74 -17.42
CA PHE A 33 21.82 -15.01 -17.81
C PHE A 33 20.93 -14.92 -19.05
N GLY A 34 20.77 -13.76 -19.65
CA GLY A 34 19.94 -13.56 -20.85
C GLY A 34 18.42 -13.69 -20.63
N TYR A 35 17.96 -13.73 -19.37
CA TYR A 35 16.54 -13.78 -19.02
C TYR A 35 15.97 -12.39 -18.79
N GLY A 36 14.69 -12.22 -19.15
CA GLY A 36 13.97 -10.97 -18.96
C GLY A 36 14.31 -9.90 -19.98
N ALA A 37 13.55 -8.82 -19.95
CA ALA A 37 13.76 -7.61 -20.73
C ALA A 37 13.59 -6.40 -19.81
N PRO A 38 14.25 -5.26 -20.10
CA PRO A 38 13.98 -4.02 -19.39
C PRO A 38 12.50 -3.66 -19.48
N ALA A 39 11.90 -3.33 -18.34
CA ALA A 39 10.50 -2.91 -18.31
C ALA A 39 10.34 -1.56 -19.04
N THR A 40 9.28 -1.44 -19.84
CA THR A 40 8.92 -0.19 -20.46
C THR A 40 8.33 0.80 -19.44
N PRO A 41 8.37 2.12 -19.68
CA PRO A 41 7.73 3.09 -18.80
C PRO A 41 6.24 2.80 -18.53
N ALA A 42 5.51 2.30 -19.53
CA ALA A 42 4.10 1.92 -19.37
C ALA A 42 3.91 0.72 -18.43
N GLN A 43 4.81 -0.27 -18.51
CA GLN A 43 4.79 -1.40 -17.59
C GLN A 43 5.14 -0.97 -16.16
N ILE A 44 6.13 -0.09 -16.00
CA ILE A 44 6.47 0.47 -14.68
C ILE A 44 5.29 1.23 -14.11
N ALA A 45 4.67 2.14 -14.88
CA ALA A 45 3.53 2.93 -14.43
C ALA A 45 2.32 2.08 -14.02
N GLY A 46 2.12 0.91 -14.62
CA GLY A 46 1.05 -0.01 -14.25
C GLY A 46 1.26 -0.69 -12.89
N TRP A 47 2.51 -0.70 -12.38
CA TRP A 47 2.86 -1.26 -11.08
C TRP A 47 3.16 -0.20 -10.01
N ASP A 48 3.50 1.02 -10.43
CA ASP A 48 3.80 2.16 -9.56
C ASP A 48 2.49 2.86 -9.15
N ILE A 49 1.65 2.14 -8.41
CA ILE A 49 0.32 2.57 -7.96
C ILE A 49 0.19 2.54 -6.43
N ASP A 50 1.27 2.27 -5.73
CA ASP A 50 1.28 2.22 -4.26
C ASP A 50 1.30 3.61 -3.64
N ALA A 51 0.68 3.71 -2.46
CA ALA A 51 0.70 4.91 -1.64
C ALA A 51 1.42 4.65 -0.32
N ARG A 52 2.44 5.46 -0.04
CA ARG A 52 3.26 5.30 1.15
C ARG A 52 2.52 5.75 2.41
N GLY A 53 2.51 4.89 3.44
CA GLY A 53 1.69 5.06 4.64
C GLY A 53 2.01 6.32 5.46
N ASP A 54 3.30 6.64 5.62
CA ASP A 54 3.80 7.68 6.53
C ASP A 54 3.58 9.11 6.03
N ASP A 55 3.67 9.36 4.73
CA ASP A 55 3.58 10.70 4.14
C ASP A 55 2.58 10.83 2.99
N GLY A 56 1.95 9.73 2.56
CA GLY A 56 0.96 9.74 1.49
C GLY A 56 1.54 9.90 0.09
N LYS A 57 2.86 9.77 -0.09
CA LYS A 57 3.46 9.81 -1.43
C LYS A 57 2.88 8.69 -2.29
N GLY A 58 2.42 9.04 -3.49
CA GLY A 58 1.75 8.10 -4.40
C GLY A 58 0.23 8.19 -4.37
N LEU A 59 -0.38 8.87 -3.39
CA LEU A 59 -1.82 9.11 -3.39
C LEU A 59 -2.25 9.89 -4.65
N PRO A 60 -3.22 9.37 -5.42
CA PRO A 60 -3.70 10.04 -6.63
C PRO A 60 -4.51 11.31 -6.30
N PRO A 61 -4.70 12.21 -7.27
CA PRO A 61 -5.69 13.28 -7.14
C PRO A 61 -7.09 12.70 -6.92
N GLY A 62 -7.90 13.38 -6.09
CA GLY A 62 -9.27 12.97 -5.77
C GLY A 62 -9.61 13.25 -4.32
N LYS A 63 -10.86 13.04 -3.97
CA LYS A 63 -11.38 13.13 -2.60
C LYS A 63 -12.68 12.33 -2.48
N GLY A 64 -13.00 11.90 -1.26
CA GLY A 64 -14.27 11.24 -0.95
C GLY A 64 -14.67 11.46 0.50
N ASP A 65 -15.96 11.51 0.76
CA ASP A 65 -16.52 11.69 2.10
C ASP A 65 -17.16 10.39 2.64
N VAL A 66 -17.53 10.42 3.91
CA VAL A 66 -18.14 9.29 4.62
C VAL A 66 -19.50 8.92 3.99
N ALA A 67 -20.30 9.89 3.57
CA ALA A 67 -21.61 9.64 2.98
C ALA A 67 -21.50 8.84 1.67
N ARG A 68 -20.64 9.29 0.75
CA ARG A 68 -20.35 8.54 -0.47
C ARG A 68 -19.74 7.17 -0.16
N GLY A 69 -18.86 7.10 0.84
CA GLY A 69 -18.24 5.84 1.28
C GLY A 69 -19.27 4.81 1.76
N THR A 70 -20.32 5.27 2.46
CA THR A 70 -21.43 4.41 2.90
C THR A 70 -22.14 3.75 1.71
N GLU A 71 -22.43 4.52 0.65
CA GLU A 71 -23.08 3.99 -0.55
C GLU A 71 -22.23 2.96 -1.27
N VAL A 72 -20.94 3.31 -1.52
CA VAL A 72 -20.01 2.41 -2.21
C VAL A 72 -19.75 1.15 -1.39
N TYR A 73 -19.64 1.28 -0.07
CA TYR A 73 -19.43 0.14 0.82
C TYR A 73 -20.60 -0.83 0.79
N ALA A 74 -21.85 -0.33 0.86
CA ALA A 74 -23.04 -1.16 0.79
C ALA A 74 -23.12 -1.96 -0.51
N ASP A 75 -22.69 -1.37 -1.63
CA ASP A 75 -22.72 -1.99 -2.95
C ASP A 75 -21.55 -2.97 -3.19
N GLN A 76 -20.33 -2.62 -2.79
CA GLN A 76 -19.10 -3.33 -3.21
C GLN A 76 -18.45 -4.16 -2.10
N CYS A 77 -18.73 -3.92 -0.83
CA CYS A 77 -17.95 -4.45 0.29
C CYS A 77 -18.77 -5.26 1.29
N ALA A 78 -20.02 -4.82 1.57
CA ALA A 78 -20.84 -5.35 2.64
C ALA A 78 -21.15 -6.85 2.51
N ALA A 79 -21.27 -7.36 1.28
CA ALA A 79 -21.52 -8.78 1.03
C ALA A 79 -20.45 -9.72 1.61
N CYS A 80 -19.20 -9.22 1.75
CA CYS A 80 -18.11 -9.98 2.32
C CYS A 80 -17.74 -9.51 3.73
N HIS A 81 -17.71 -8.19 3.95
CA HIS A 81 -17.21 -7.62 5.21
C HIS A 81 -18.30 -7.34 6.24
N GLY A 82 -19.58 -7.66 5.93
CA GLY A 82 -20.72 -7.33 6.78
C GLY A 82 -21.16 -5.87 6.59
N THR A 83 -22.40 -5.56 7.02
CA THR A 83 -23.00 -4.23 6.83
C THR A 83 -22.23 -3.13 7.58
N PHE A 84 -21.65 -3.47 8.71
CA PHE A 84 -20.91 -2.54 9.59
C PHE A 84 -19.42 -2.93 9.76
N GLY A 85 -18.88 -3.70 8.83
CA GLY A 85 -17.49 -4.13 8.89
C GLY A 85 -17.21 -5.25 9.90
N GLU A 86 -18.23 -5.94 10.36
CA GLU A 86 -18.15 -7.02 11.34
C GLU A 86 -17.57 -8.33 10.79
N GLY A 87 -17.41 -8.41 9.47
CA GLY A 87 -16.97 -9.61 8.76
C GLY A 87 -18.10 -10.63 8.56
N GLU A 88 -18.07 -11.35 7.45
CA GLU A 88 -19.03 -12.38 7.13
C GLU A 88 -18.32 -13.71 6.83
N GLY A 89 -18.72 -14.79 7.52
CA GLY A 89 -18.14 -16.10 7.34
C GLY A 89 -16.61 -16.11 7.54
N ARG A 90 -15.86 -16.32 6.47
CA ARG A 90 -14.40 -16.35 6.47
C ARG A 90 -13.74 -14.99 6.21
N PHE A 91 -14.51 -14.02 5.80
CA PHE A 91 -13.98 -12.69 5.46
C PHE A 91 -13.69 -11.89 6.73
N PRO A 92 -12.56 -11.15 6.74
CA PRO A 92 -12.09 -10.51 7.96
C PRO A 92 -12.99 -9.33 8.35
N LYS A 93 -13.03 -9.08 9.66
CA LYS A 93 -13.57 -7.85 10.22
C LYS A 93 -12.71 -6.67 9.83
N LEU A 94 -13.34 -5.55 9.56
CA LEU A 94 -12.69 -4.25 9.32
C LEU A 94 -12.78 -3.34 10.55
N VAL A 95 -13.69 -3.65 11.48
CA VAL A 95 -14.05 -2.82 12.64
C VAL A 95 -13.92 -3.62 13.92
N GLY A 96 -13.63 -2.93 15.02
CA GLY A 96 -13.51 -3.51 16.35
C GLY A 96 -12.10 -3.90 16.71
N GLY A 97 -11.96 -4.81 17.71
CA GLY A 97 -10.66 -5.27 18.18
C GLY A 97 -9.90 -4.28 19.06
N ASN A 98 -10.50 -3.14 19.43
CA ASN A 98 -9.87 -2.11 20.26
C ASN A 98 -9.44 -2.70 21.61
N GLY A 99 -8.14 -2.52 21.95
CA GLY A 99 -7.55 -3.03 23.20
C GLY A 99 -7.30 -4.56 23.19
N SER A 100 -7.61 -5.28 22.12
CA SER A 100 -7.44 -6.74 22.06
C SER A 100 -6.02 -7.21 21.78
N LEU A 101 -5.14 -6.34 21.27
CA LEU A 101 -3.83 -6.75 20.74
C LEU A 101 -2.89 -7.41 21.77
N THR A 102 -3.13 -7.16 23.08
CA THR A 102 -2.38 -7.78 24.18
C THR A 102 -3.12 -8.94 24.86
N SER A 103 -4.29 -9.33 24.32
CA SER A 103 -5.06 -10.46 24.84
C SER A 103 -4.58 -11.80 24.27
N ASP A 104 -5.04 -12.91 24.87
CA ASP A 104 -4.76 -14.27 24.36
C ASP A 104 -5.29 -14.51 22.95
N ARG A 105 -6.27 -13.72 22.52
CA ARG A 105 -6.86 -13.76 21.17
C ARG A 105 -6.94 -12.35 20.59
N PRO A 106 -5.84 -11.81 20.08
CA PRO A 106 -5.84 -10.50 19.45
C PRO A 106 -6.72 -10.49 18.21
N GLU A 107 -7.45 -9.40 18.02
CA GLU A 107 -8.31 -9.16 16.86
C GLU A 107 -7.77 -7.96 16.08
N PRO A 108 -6.81 -8.16 15.17
CA PRO A 108 -6.25 -7.09 14.36
C PRO A 108 -7.23 -6.66 13.27
N THR A 109 -7.68 -5.41 13.34
CA THR A 109 -8.55 -4.76 12.36
C THR A 109 -7.90 -3.49 11.84
N VAL A 110 -8.59 -2.76 10.96
CA VAL A 110 -8.17 -1.42 10.56
C VAL A 110 -8.03 -0.51 11.78
N GLY A 111 -9.01 -0.51 12.67
CA GLY A 111 -9.03 0.37 13.86
C GLY A 111 -8.07 -0.03 14.96
N SER A 112 -7.89 -1.32 15.20
CA SER A 112 -7.08 -1.81 16.33
C SER A 112 -5.60 -1.94 15.99
N TYR A 113 -5.24 -2.24 14.72
CA TYR A 113 -3.87 -2.68 14.38
C TYR A 113 -3.13 -1.74 13.42
N TRP A 114 -3.77 -1.23 12.38
CA TRP A 114 -3.07 -0.55 11.30
C TRP A 114 -2.45 0.79 11.74
N PRO A 115 -1.18 1.06 11.35
CA PRO A 115 -0.48 2.27 11.82
C PRO A 115 -0.79 3.54 11.04
N PHE A 116 -1.27 3.43 9.78
CA PHE A 116 -1.50 4.56 8.90
C PHE A 116 -2.82 4.44 8.17
N ALA A 117 -3.57 5.54 8.07
CA ALA A 117 -4.80 5.62 7.30
C ALA A 117 -4.56 5.48 5.78
N VAL A 118 -3.42 5.96 5.29
CA VAL A 118 -3.00 5.82 3.89
C VAL A 118 -2.85 4.35 3.49
N THR A 119 -2.41 3.49 4.41
CA THR A 119 -2.30 2.04 4.16
C THR A 119 -3.67 1.42 3.84
N LEU A 120 -4.76 1.93 4.44
CA LEU A 120 -6.11 1.49 4.12
C LEU A 120 -6.48 1.88 2.68
N PHE A 121 -6.23 3.13 2.29
CA PHE A 121 -6.42 3.57 0.91
C PHE A 121 -5.65 2.69 -0.07
N ASP A 122 -4.35 2.50 0.17
CA ASP A 122 -3.47 1.72 -0.68
C ASP A 122 -3.96 0.28 -0.86
N TYR A 123 -4.37 -0.37 0.24
CA TYR A 123 -4.89 -1.73 0.20
C TYR A 123 -6.19 -1.84 -0.60
N ILE A 124 -7.14 -0.92 -0.39
CA ILE A 124 -8.39 -0.90 -1.15
C ILE A 124 -8.09 -0.68 -2.63
N ASN A 125 -7.27 0.33 -2.95
CA ASN A 125 -6.93 0.67 -4.33
C ASN A 125 -6.30 -0.50 -5.10
N ARG A 126 -5.41 -1.25 -4.46
CA ARG A 126 -4.65 -2.32 -5.12
C ARG A 126 -5.30 -3.70 -5.07
N ALA A 127 -6.08 -4.00 -4.04
CA ALA A 127 -6.51 -5.36 -3.73
C ALA A 127 -8.03 -5.55 -3.64
N MET A 128 -8.82 -4.48 -3.55
CA MET A 128 -10.27 -4.55 -3.38
C MET A 128 -11.05 -3.87 -4.51
N PRO A 129 -12.27 -4.36 -4.82
CA PRO A 129 -12.90 -5.60 -4.38
C PRO A 129 -12.10 -6.84 -4.82
N MET A 130 -11.98 -7.86 -3.97
CA MET A 130 -11.14 -9.03 -4.22
C MET A 130 -11.36 -9.71 -5.60
N PRO A 131 -12.60 -9.86 -6.10
CA PRO A 131 -12.83 -10.46 -7.43
C PRO A 131 -12.39 -9.57 -8.59
N THR A 132 -12.32 -8.24 -8.39
CA THR A 132 -12.01 -7.24 -9.41
C THR A 132 -11.11 -6.16 -8.84
N PRO A 133 -9.85 -6.49 -8.48
CA PRO A 133 -8.95 -5.53 -7.83
C PRO A 133 -8.62 -4.37 -8.77
N HIS A 134 -8.36 -3.20 -8.19
CA HIS A 134 -7.98 -1.97 -8.90
C HIS A 134 -8.99 -1.50 -9.97
N THR A 135 -10.28 -1.69 -9.72
CA THR A 135 -11.36 -1.24 -10.62
C THR A 135 -12.11 -0.02 -10.12
N LEU A 136 -11.93 0.35 -8.85
CA LEU A 136 -12.60 1.50 -8.27
C LEU A 136 -11.92 2.81 -8.68
N PRO A 137 -12.69 3.88 -9.00
CA PRO A 137 -12.13 5.20 -9.19
C PRO A 137 -11.54 5.75 -7.87
N ALA A 138 -10.54 6.62 -7.97
CA ALA A 138 -9.84 7.14 -6.79
C ALA A 138 -10.77 7.81 -5.77
N GLU A 139 -11.79 8.52 -6.24
CA GLU A 139 -12.80 9.17 -5.38
C GLU A 139 -13.56 8.15 -4.54
N ASP A 140 -13.94 7.01 -5.10
CA ASP A 140 -14.63 5.95 -4.37
C ASP A 140 -13.69 5.24 -3.38
N VAL A 141 -12.39 5.10 -3.70
CA VAL A 141 -11.39 4.58 -2.76
C VAL A 141 -11.19 5.53 -1.58
N TYR A 142 -11.12 6.85 -1.83
CA TYR A 142 -11.09 7.86 -0.76
C TYR A 142 -12.35 7.82 0.10
N ALA A 143 -13.51 7.72 -0.51
CA ALA A 143 -14.79 7.65 0.18
C ALA A 143 -14.89 6.39 1.06
N LEU A 144 -14.53 5.22 0.54
CA LEU A 144 -14.45 3.98 1.31
C LEU A 144 -13.49 4.08 2.48
N THR A 145 -12.33 4.71 2.25
CA THR A 145 -11.34 4.94 3.30
C THR A 145 -11.93 5.82 4.41
N ALA A 146 -12.59 6.94 4.06
CA ALA A 146 -13.26 7.81 5.02
C ALA A 146 -14.33 7.06 5.82
N TYR A 147 -15.16 6.27 5.15
CA TYR A 147 -16.23 5.50 5.80
C TYR A 147 -15.69 4.45 6.77
N ILE A 148 -14.70 3.64 6.37
CA ILE A 148 -14.13 2.61 7.25
C ILE A 148 -13.42 3.23 8.46
N LEU A 149 -12.74 4.36 8.28
CA LEU A 149 -12.17 5.11 9.40
C LEU A 149 -13.26 5.66 10.34
N ASN A 150 -14.40 6.13 9.80
CA ASN A 150 -15.53 6.59 10.59
C ASN A 150 -16.20 5.44 11.35
N LEU A 151 -16.40 4.28 10.72
CA LEU A 151 -16.90 3.07 11.38
C LEU A 151 -16.06 2.62 12.59
N ASN A 152 -14.78 2.99 12.59
CA ASN A 152 -13.85 2.72 13.71
C ASN A 152 -13.71 3.90 14.68
N ASP A 153 -14.58 4.91 14.62
CA ASP A 153 -14.55 6.12 15.45
C ASP A 153 -13.22 6.93 15.38
N ILE A 154 -12.46 6.76 14.28
CA ILE A 154 -11.17 7.44 14.09
C ILE A 154 -11.35 8.84 13.50
N VAL A 155 -12.36 9.02 12.64
CA VAL A 155 -12.70 10.30 12.02
C VAL A 155 -14.19 10.59 12.18
N PRO A 156 -14.58 11.89 12.21
CA PRO A 156 -16.00 12.26 12.32
C PRO A 156 -16.76 12.03 11.01
N GLU A 157 -18.09 12.01 11.08
CA GLU A 157 -18.99 11.78 9.94
C GLU A 157 -18.81 12.79 8.79
N ASN A 158 -18.42 14.03 9.10
CA ASN A 158 -18.17 15.08 8.12
C ASN A 158 -16.73 15.08 7.55
N PHE A 159 -15.96 14.01 7.80
CA PHE A 159 -14.60 13.89 7.30
C PHE A 159 -14.58 13.70 5.78
N VAL A 160 -13.66 14.40 5.12
CA VAL A 160 -13.36 14.24 3.70
C VAL A 160 -11.93 13.75 3.56
N ALA A 161 -11.78 12.56 3.00
CA ALA A 161 -10.47 11.98 2.70
C ALA A 161 -9.93 12.52 1.38
N ASP A 162 -8.70 12.93 1.37
CA ASP A 162 -7.90 13.30 0.19
C ASP A 162 -6.40 13.08 0.46
N LYS A 163 -5.55 13.41 -0.52
CA LYS A 163 -4.09 13.27 -0.40
C LYS A 163 -3.45 14.11 0.71
N ASP A 164 -4.12 15.15 1.18
CA ASP A 164 -3.61 16.09 2.18
C ASP A 164 -4.17 15.80 3.59
N SER A 165 -5.36 15.20 3.66
CA SER A 165 -6.05 14.87 4.92
C SER A 165 -5.68 13.49 5.45
N LEU A 166 -5.60 12.45 4.59
CA LEU A 166 -5.30 11.08 5.03
C LEU A 166 -3.97 10.92 5.77
N PRO A 167 -2.84 11.50 5.31
CA PRO A 167 -1.57 11.37 6.04
C PRO A 167 -1.58 11.99 7.44
N LYS A 168 -2.54 12.87 7.73
CA LYS A 168 -2.69 13.53 9.03
C LYS A 168 -3.57 12.77 10.03
N VAL A 169 -4.26 11.73 9.57
CA VAL A 169 -5.09 10.90 10.45
C VAL A 169 -4.19 10.08 11.36
N LYS A 170 -4.29 10.31 12.67
CA LYS A 170 -3.57 9.53 13.66
C LYS A 170 -4.33 8.25 13.97
N MET A 171 -3.80 7.12 13.53
CA MET A 171 -4.35 5.81 13.83
C MET A 171 -4.09 5.41 15.29
N PRO A 172 -5.01 4.67 15.95
CA PRO A 172 -4.86 4.30 17.37
C PRO A 172 -3.57 3.54 17.69
N ASN A 173 -3.12 2.68 16.79
CA ASN A 173 -1.94 1.83 17.00
C ASN A 173 -0.65 2.40 16.39
N HIS A 174 -0.68 3.64 15.86
CA HIS A 174 0.46 4.26 15.18
C HIS A 174 1.75 4.22 16.01
N ASP A 175 1.66 4.62 17.26
CA ASP A 175 2.83 4.79 18.14
C ASP A 175 3.39 3.47 18.68
N ASN A 176 2.72 2.33 18.44
CA ASN A 176 3.16 1.00 18.87
C ASN A 176 4.03 0.27 17.81
N PHE A 177 4.20 0.87 16.63
CA PHE A 177 5.13 0.34 15.63
C PHE A 177 6.53 0.92 15.86
N THR A 178 7.53 0.06 15.91
CA THR A 178 8.92 0.46 16.06
C THR A 178 9.75 -0.07 14.89
N TRP A 179 10.78 0.68 14.51
CA TRP A 179 11.74 0.30 13.47
C TRP A 179 12.93 -0.50 14.04
N THR A 180 12.99 -0.61 15.38
CA THR A 180 14.05 -1.33 16.06
C THR A 180 13.49 -2.66 16.53
N ASP A 181 14.07 -3.75 16.06
CA ASP A 181 13.75 -5.08 16.55
C ASP A 181 14.47 -5.31 17.90
N PRO A 182 13.74 -5.41 19.02
CA PRO A 182 14.34 -5.59 20.33
C PRO A 182 14.81 -7.03 20.60
N ARG A 183 14.54 -7.97 19.69
CA ARG A 183 14.93 -9.37 19.90
C ARG A 183 16.45 -9.52 19.91
N PRO A 184 17.02 -10.26 20.87
CA PRO A 184 18.47 -10.38 21.02
C PRO A 184 19.13 -11.15 19.85
N ASP A 185 18.39 -11.98 19.13
CA ASP A 185 18.88 -12.82 18.04
C ASP A 185 18.98 -12.09 16.70
N THR A 186 18.46 -10.86 16.57
CA THR A 186 18.47 -10.11 15.30
C THR A 186 19.86 -9.66 14.84
N SER A 187 20.82 -9.65 15.75
CA SER A 187 22.24 -9.31 15.47
C SER A 187 23.15 -10.53 15.34
N ASP A 188 22.61 -11.73 15.50
CA ASP A 188 23.40 -12.94 15.43
C ASP A 188 23.91 -13.22 14.03
N LYS A 189 25.13 -13.73 13.93
CA LYS A 189 25.68 -14.17 12.66
C LYS A 189 24.95 -15.43 12.19
N PRO A 190 24.51 -15.51 10.92
CA PRO A 190 23.91 -16.70 10.40
C PRO A 190 24.80 -17.93 10.62
N CYS A 191 24.27 -18.93 11.27
CA CYS A 191 24.95 -20.19 11.42
C CYS A 191 24.63 -21.11 10.23
N MET A 192 25.65 -21.46 9.44
CA MET A 192 25.47 -22.24 8.21
C MET A 192 25.77 -23.74 8.40
N THR A 193 26.46 -24.14 9.47
CA THR A 193 26.83 -25.53 9.69
C THR A 193 26.95 -25.83 11.20
N LYS A 194 26.44 -27.00 11.62
CA LYS A 194 26.53 -27.48 13.01
C LYS A 194 26.06 -26.48 14.06
N CYS A 195 25.00 -25.79 13.77
CA CYS A 195 24.47 -24.67 14.58
C CYS A 195 23.96 -25.13 15.94
N VAL A 196 23.33 -26.28 15.97
CA VAL A 196 22.77 -26.88 17.18
C VAL A 196 22.99 -28.38 17.14
N ASP A 197 23.29 -28.99 18.25
CA ASP A 197 23.30 -30.46 18.39
C ASP A 197 21.84 -30.96 18.26
N PRO A 198 21.50 -31.78 17.24
CA PRO A 198 20.15 -32.28 17.07
C PRO A 198 19.61 -33.02 18.31
N THR A 199 20.46 -33.63 19.09
CA THR A 199 20.07 -34.36 20.31
C THR A 199 19.66 -33.45 21.47
N SER A 200 20.03 -32.17 21.42
CA SER A 200 19.62 -31.16 22.38
C SER A 200 18.23 -30.59 22.16
N LEU A 201 17.66 -30.81 20.95
CA LEU A 201 16.36 -30.25 20.60
C LEU A 201 15.24 -31.02 21.31
N LYS A 202 14.32 -30.28 21.91
CA LYS A 202 13.13 -30.82 22.59
C LYS A 202 11.90 -30.10 22.05
N ILE A 203 10.85 -30.86 21.76
CA ILE A 203 9.54 -30.29 21.47
C ILE A 203 8.99 -29.76 22.79
N VAL A 204 8.85 -28.45 22.91
CA VAL A 204 8.33 -27.77 24.12
C VAL A 204 6.84 -27.51 24.05
N SER A 205 6.28 -27.44 22.82
CA SER A 205 4.84 -27.31 22.56
C SER A 205 4.50 -27.81 21.16
N THR A 206 3.25 -28.16 20.93
CA THR A 206 2.72 -28.53 19.63
C THR A 206 1.41 -27.81 19.37
N ALA A 207 1.14 -27.45 18.12
CA ALA A 207 -0.14 -26.88 17.70
C ALA A 207 -1.20 -27.98 17.41
N GLU A 208 -0.86 -29.26 17.54
CA GLU A 208 -1.79 -30.36 17.30
C GLU A 208 -2.99 -30.26 18.26
N GLY A 209 -4.19 -30.29 17.71
CA GLY A 209 -5.43 -30.15 18.46
C GLY A 209 -5.77 -28.72 18.94
N GLN A 210 -4.89 -27.77 18.71
CA GLN A 210 -5.11 -26.37 19.10
C GLN A 210 -5.70 -25.59 17.91
N ASN A 211 -6.85 -25.64 17.56
CA ASN A 211 -7.49 -24.93 16.45
C ASN A 211 -7.10 -23.40 16.36
N LEU A 212 -5.81 -23.12 16.16
CA LEU A 212 -5.22 -21.78 16.20
C LEU A 212 -5.65 -20.90 15.02
N THR A 213 -5.92 -21.52 13.88
CA THR A 213 -6.34 -20.83 12.67
C THR A 213 -7.57 -21.52 12.04
N PRO A 214 -8.69 -21.56 12.75
CA PRO A 214 -9.85 -22.38 12.35
C PRO A 214 -10.46 -21.97 11.00
N ARG A 215 -10.19 -20.75 10.52
CA ARG A 215 -10.79 -20.18 9.31
C ARG A 215 -9.88 -20.18 8.10
N THR A 216 -8.60 -20.54 8.25
CA THR A 216 -7.62 -20.48 7.15
C THR A 216 -7.21 -21.84 6.58
N THR A 217 -7.64 -22.92 7.24
CA THR A 217 -7.31 -24.31 6.85
C THR A 217 -8.59 -25.10 6.54
N GLY A 218 -8.55 -25.91 5.50
CA GLY A 218 -9.66 -26.75 5.07
C GLY A 218 -10.35 -26.25 3.78
N LYS A 219 -11.30 -27.03 3.30
CA LYS A 219 -12.12 -26.66 2.15
C LYS A 219 -13.10 -25.55 2.56
N LEU A 220 -13.44 -24.68 1.62
CA LEU A 220 -14.38 -23.56 1.85
C LEU A 220 -15.75 -24.01 2.35
N ASP A 221 -16.21 -25.16 1.85
CA ASP A 221 -17.52 -25.73 2.17
C ASP A 221 -17.58 -26.41 3.55
N ASP A 222 -16.41 -26.70 4.16
CA ASP A 222 -16.34 -27.33 5.49
C ASP A 222 -16.31 -26.31 6.64
N MET A 223 -16.35 -25.01 6.32
CA MET A 223 -16.31 -23.92 7.31
C MET A 223 -17.70 -23.59 7.83
N GLN A 224 -18.34 -24.52 8.53
CA GLN A 224 -19.57 -24.25 9.26
C GLN A 224 -19.23 -23.36 10.50
N PRO A 225 -20.00 -22.31 10.74
CA PRO A 225 -19.89 -21.57 11.99
C PRO A 225 -20.28 -22.50 13.14
N LYS A 226 -19.41 -22.64 14.11
CA LYS A 226 -19.71 -23.30 15.39
C LYS A 226 -20.33 -22.31 16.34
#